data_d3fd15e963ce70c9faff794ea870399f
#
_entry.id   d3fd15e963ce70c9faff794ea870399f
#
_cell.length_a   1.000
_cell.length_b   1.000
_cell.length_c   1.000
_cell.angle_alpha   90.00
_cell.angle_beta   90.00
_cell.angle_gamma   90.00
#
_symmetry.space_group_name_H-M   'P 1'
#
loop_
_entity.id
_entity.type
_entity.pdbx_description
1 polymer ?
#
loop_
_entity_poly.entity_id
_entity_poly.type
_entity_poly.pdbx_seq_one_letter_code
_entity_poly.pdbx_strand_id
1 'polypeptide(L)'
;TDFAPSAKAFQEEAQKRIRELHMYDVLRADRCISVNSLEARVPFGDLDFVKYVMAIDPEMKLNKYGKGKYLLRHAFEKGDYLPHDILWREKAAFSDAVGHSMVDYLKEYAETVYTQEEFEEKRAKYTHAQPFTKESLLYREIFEKYYPGQSQMIVDFWMPNKSWEGCNVNDPSARVLANYGDSGK
;
A
#
# COMPACT_ATOMS: atom_id res chain seq x y z
N THR A 1 -10.68 -4.78 2.15
CA THR A 1 -12.12 -4.80 2.47
C THR A 1 -12.66 -6.21 2.53
N ASP A 2 -12.19 -7.10 1.66
CA ASP A 2 -12.70 -8.47 1.55
C ASP A 2 -12.37 -9.32 2.78
N PHE A 3 -11.35 -8.93 3.54
CA PHE A 3 -10.94 -9.60 4.78
C PHE A 3 -11.54 -8.97 6.05
N ALA A 4 -12.30 -7.88 5.94
CA ALA A 4 -12.87 -7.23 7.12
C ALA A 4 -13.96 -8.12 7.75
N PRO A 5 -13.85 -8.50 9.04
CA PRO A 5 -14.80 -9.40 9.66
C PRO A 5 -16.17 -8.76 9.93
N SER A 6 -16.25 -7.43 9.90
CA SER A 6 -17.49 -6.67 10.04
C SER A 6 -17.34 -5.25 9.50
N ALA A 7 -18.47 -4.58 9.25
CA ALA A 7 -18.48 -3.18 8.83
C ALA A 7 -17.86 -2.25 9.88
N LYS A 8 -18.03 -2.55 11.16
CA LYS A 8 -17.40 -1.81 12.26
C LYS A 8 -15.88 -1.97 12.20
N ALA A 9 -15.36 -3.18 12.09
CA ALA A 9 -13.93 -3.44 11.98
C ALA A 9 -13.33 -2.78 10.73
N PHE A 10 -14.05 -2.83 9.60
CA PHE A 10 -13.67 -2.10 8.39
C PHE A 10 -13.54 -0.59 8.64
N GLN A 11 -14.52 0.02 9.32
CA GLN A 11 -14.51 1.45 9.61
C GLN A 11 -13.34 1.85 10.51
N GLU A 12 -13.09 1.08 11.56
CA GLU A 12 -11.97 1.30 12.49
C GLU A 12 -10.61 1.22 11.76
N GLU A 13 -10.45 0.21 10.92
CA GLU A 13 -9.23 0.06 10.11
C GLU A 13 -9.09 1.20 9.09
N ALA A 14 -10.17 1.61 8.43
CA ALA A 14 -10.16 2.74 7.49
C ALA A 14 -9.74 4.04 8.18
N GLN A 15 -10.26 4.31 9.38
CA GLN A 15 -9.85 5.46 10.19
C GLN A 15 -8.38 5.42 10.57
N LYS A 16 -7.89 4.24 10.97
CA LYS A 16 -6.46 4.03 11.27
C LYS A 16 -5.62 4.34 10.03
N ARG A 17 -5.95 3.76 8.87
CA ARG A 17 -5.18 3.95 7.62
C ARG A 17 -5.15 5.40 7.15
N ILE A 18 -6.24 6.14 7.29
CA ILE A 18 -6.27 7.57 6.97
C ILE A 18 -5.30 8.35 7.89
N ARG A 19 -5.29 8.06 9.19
CA ARG A 19 -4.37 8.70 10.13
C ARG A 19 -2.89 8.38 9.87
N GLU A 20 -2.60 7.18 9.38
CA GLU A 20 -1.25 6.68 9.12
C GLU A 20 -0.76 6.92 7.68
N LEU A 21 -1.61 7.45 6.81
CA LEU A 21 -1.33 7.56 5.37
C LEU A 21 -0.05 8.34 5.07
N HIS A 22 0.26 9.37 5.86
CA HIS A 22 1.47 10.18 5.76
C HIS A 22 2.76 9.43 6.11
N MET A 23 2.66 8.26 6.74
CA MET A 23 3.81 7.44 7.14
C MET A 23 4.25 6.46 6.05
N TYR A 24 3.38 6.19 5.07
CA TYR A 24 3.58 5.13 4.07
C TYR A 24 3.44 5.63 2.63
N ASP A 25 2.30 5.38 1.99
CA ASP A 25 2.11 5.66 0.55
C ASP A 25 2.28 7.14 0.21
N VAL A 26 1.72 8.02 1.01
CA VAL A 26 1.81 9.48 0.77
C VAL A 26 3.23 9.97 1.01
N LEU A 27 3.94 9.45 2.02
CA LEU A 27 5.34 9.79 2.24
C LEU A 27 6.21 9.44 1.03
N ARG A 28 6.05 8.22 0.51
CA ARG A 28 6.77 7.77 -0.69
C ARG A 28 6.44 8.65 -1.90
N ALA A 29 5.16 8.86 -2.16
CA ALA A 29 4.70 9.67 -3.28
C ALA A 29 5.24 11.11 -3.20
N ASP A 30 5.15 11.73 -2.02
CA ASP A 30 5.65 13.08 -1.78
C ASP A 30 7.17 13.17 -2.05
N ARG A 31 7.96 12.26 -1.50
CA ARG A 31 9.42 12.26 -1.70
C ARG A 31 9.81 12.07 -3.16
N CYS A 32 9.15 11.15 -3.87
CA CYS A 32 9.44 10.88 -5.28
C CYS A 32 8.99 12.03 -6.20
N ILE A 33 7.96 12.77 -5.84
CA ILE A 33 7.42 13.86 -6.66
C ILE A 33 8.18 15.17 -6.37
N SER A 34 8.39 15.50 -5.11
CA SER A 34 9.00 16.77 -4.71
C SER A 34 10.47 16.90 -5.14
N VAL A 35 11.21 15.79 -5.22
CA VAL A 35 12.59 15.81 -5.76
C VAL A 35 12.64 16.25 -7.22
N ASN A 36 11.54 16.14 -7.95
CA ASN A 36 11.40 16.61 -9.33
C ASN A 36 10.71 17.98 -9.42
N SER A 37 10.63 18.72 -8.32
CA SER A 37 9.96 20.04 -8.24
C SER A 37 8.48 20.00 -8.65
N LEU A 38 7.82 18.89 -8.40
CA LEU A 38 6.39 18.70 -8.67
C LEU A 38 5.62 18.63 -7.36
N GLU A 39 4.34 19.01 -7.40
CA GLU A 39 3.42 18.92 -6.29
C GLU A 39 2.24 18.00 -6.67
N ALA A 40 1.98 17.00 -5.85
CA ALA A 40 0.85 16.10 -6.04
C ALA A 40 -0.47 16.75 -5.60
N ARG A 41 -1.51 16.64 -6.43
CA ARG A 41 -2.88 16.94 -6.04
C ARG A 41 -3.59 15.64 -5.64
N VAL A 42 -4.15 15.62 -4.44
CA VAL A 42 -4.73 14.43 -3.81
C VAL A 42 -6.21 14.65 -3.45
N PRO A 43 -7.12 14.66 -4.42
CA PRO A 43 -8.53 15.01 -4.19
C PRO A 43 -9.21 14.09 -3.17
N PHE A 44 -8.79 12.83 -3.06
CA PHE A 44 -9.28 11.91 -2.04
C PHE A 44 -8.73 12.19 -0.63
N GLY A 45 -7.73 13.06 -0.50
CA GLY A 45 -7.20 13.54 0.76
C GLY A 45 -7.82 14.87 1.22
N ASP A 46 -8.72 15.45 0.46
CA ASP A 46 -9.48 16.64 0.87
C ASP A 46 -10.26 16.35 2.15
N LEU A 47 -10.15 17.27 3.14
CA LEU A 47 -10.68 17.02 4.47
C LEU A 47 -12.21 16.92 4.50
N ASP A 48 -12.91 17.69 3.67
CA ASP A 48 -14.36 17.64 3.63
C ASP A 48 -14.84 16.38 2.90
N PHE A 49 -14.13 15.96 1.84
CA PHE A 49 -14.37 14.67 1.22
C PHE A 49 -14.15 13.52 2.20
N VAL A 50 -13.05 13.52 2.93
CA VAL A 50 -12.74 12.47 3.93
C VAL A 50 -13.81 12.43 5.01
N LYS A 51 -14.22 13.58 5.58
CA LYS A 51 -15.29 13.67 6.58
C LYS A 51 -16.60 13.08 6.04
N TYR A 52 -16.97 13.49 4.82
CA TYR A 52 -18.18 12.99 4.18
C TYR A 52 -18.16 11.47 4.00
N VAL A 53 -17.09 10.93 3.40
CA VAL A 53 -16.97 9.48 3.17
C VAL A 53 -16.91 8.70 4.47
N MET A 54 -16.26 9.23 5.50
CA MET A 54 -16.19 8.58 6.80
C MET A 54 -17.52 8.60 7.55
N ALA A 55 -18.41 9.56 7.27
CA ALA A 55 -19.76 9.62 7.83
C ALA A 55 -20.76 8.65 7.17
N ILE A 56 -20.45 8.11 5.97
CA ILE A 56 -21.29 7.10 5.32
C ILE A 56 -21.30 5.83 6.18
N ASP A 57 -22.48 5.21 6.30
CA ASP A 57 -22.63 3.93 6.97
C ASP A 57 -21.61 2.91 6.43
N PRO A 58 -20.76 2.33 7.28
CA PRO A 58 -19.75 1.39 6.87
C PRO A 58 -20.31 0.15 6.17
N GLU A 59 -21.55 -0.26 6.44
CA GLU A 59 -22.22 -1.34 5.71
C GLU A 59 -22.37 -1.05 4.22
N MET A 60 -22.54 0.20 3.83
CA MET A 60 -22.60 0.63 2.42
C MET A 60 -21.23 0.61 1.73
N LYS A 61 -20.15 0.63 2.49
CA LYS A 61 -18.77 0.67 1.98
C LYS A 61 -18.14 -0.70 1.82
N LEU A 62 -18.78 -1.76 2.36
CA LEU A 62 -18.31 -3.14 2.17
C LEU A 62 -18.49 -3.59 0.72
N ASN A 63 -17.60 -4.48 0.28
CA ASN A 63 -17.65 -5.06 -1.06
C ASN A 63 -18.72 -6.16 -1.15
N LYS A 64 -20.00 -5.76 -1.16
CA LYS A 64 -21.15 -6.68 -1.25
C LYS A 64 -21.53 -7.05 -2.69
N TYR A 65 -20.97 -6.34 -3.67
CA TYR A 65 -21.35 -6.46 -5.08
C TYR A 65 -20.28 -7.13 -5.95
N GLY A 66 -19.25 -7.68 -5.33
CA GLY A 66 -18.13 -8.29 -6.05
C GLY A 66 -17.32 -7.32 -6.94
N LYS A 67 -17.49 -6.01 -6.73
CA LYS A 67 -16.85 -4.98 -7.53
C LYS A 67 -16.12 -3.97 -6.65
N GLY A 68 -14.81 -3.88 -6.80
CA GLY A 68 -14.01 -2.92 -6.05
C GLY A 68 -14.44 -1.47 -6.28
N LYS A 69 -14.50 -0.67 -5.21
CA LYS A 69 -14.91 0.75 -5.22
C LYS A 69 -16.34 0.96 -5.73
N TYR A 70 -17.24 0.03 -5.53
CA TYR A 70 -18.61 0.06 -6.06
C TYR A 70 -19.32 1.39 -5.76
N LEU A 71 -19.35 1.81 -4.50
CA LEU A 71 -20.06 3.03 -4.08
C LEU A 71 -19.60 4.28 -4.86
N LEU A 72 -18.29 4.45 -5.04
CA LEU A 72 -17.72 5.55 -5.80
C LEU A 72 -18.14 5.48 -7.28
N ARG A 73 -18.01 4.31 -7.89
CA ARG A 73 -18.38 4.09 -9.31
C ARG A 73 -19.86 4.36 -9.54
N HIS A 74 -20.71 3.82 -8.67
CA HIS A 74 -22.15 4.02 -8.75
C HIS A 74 -22.57 5.48 -8.61
N ALA A 75 -21.85 6.25 -7.77
CA ALA A 75 -22.11 7.69 -7.63
C ALA A 75 -21.89 8.48 -8.95
N PHE A 76 -21.00 8.01 -9.82
CA PHE A 76 -20.72 8.65 -11.12
C PHE A 76 -21.44 8.03 -12.31
N GLU A 77 -22.21 6.95 -12.10
CA GLU A 77 -22.85 6.22 -13.19
C GLU A 77 -23.92 7.04 -13.93
N LYS A 78 -24.72 7.80 -13.18
CA LYS A 78 -25.85 8.56 -13.76
C LYS A 78 -25.44 9.83 -14.50
N GLY A 79 -24.21 10.30 -14.30
CA GLY A 79 -23.77 11.60 -14.81
C GLY A 79 -23.10 11.53 -16.19
N ASP A 80 -22.92 10.34 -16.73
CA ASP A 80 -22.20 10.11 -18.01
C ASP A 80 -20.84 10.81 -18.09
N TYR A 81 -20.16 10.90 -16.94
CA TYR A 81 -18.85 11.56 -16.83
C TYR A 81 -17.71 10.73 -17.43
N LEU A 82 -17.89 9.42 -17.50
CA LEU A 82 -16.91 8.47 -18.00
C LEU A 82 -17.59 7.40 -18.86
N PRO A 83 -16.95 6.93 -19.94
CA PRO A 83 -17.41 5.75 -20.66
C PRO A 83 -17.62 4.57 -19.71
N HIS A 84 -18.63 3.76 -19.95
CA HIS A 84 -19.03 2.64 -19.10
C HIS A 84 -17.86 1.67 -18.83
N ASP A 85 -17.11 1.30 -19.84
CA ASP A 85 -15.97 0.37 -19.75
C ASP A 85 -14.81 0.94 -18.90
N ILE A 86 -14.66 2.25 -18.84
CA ILE A 86 -13.68 2.92 -17.97
C ILE A 86 -14.21 2.97 -16.54
N LEU A 87 -15.48 3.37 -16.36
CA LEU A 87 -16.09 3.47 -15.04
C LEU A 87 -16.12 2.12 -14.32
N TRP A 88 -16.43 1.04 -15.05
CA TRP A 88 -16.63 -0.29 -14.49
C TRP A 88 -15.48 -1.29 -14.74
N ARG A 89 -14.34 -0.83 -15.30
CA ARG A 89 -13.17 -1.70 -15.48
C ARG A 89 -12.70 -2.29 -14.15
N GLU A 90 -12.05 -3.44 -14.19
CA GLU A 90 -11.48 -4.03 -12.97
C GLU A 90 -10.44 -3.11 -12.34
N LYS A 91 -10.43 -3.09 -10.99
CA LYS A 91 -9.45 -2.30 -10.24
C LYS A 91 -8.09 -2.97 -10.36
N ALA A 92 -7.12 -2.22 -10.88
CA ALA A 92 -5.72 -2.58 -10.81
C ALA A 92 -4.94 -1.53 -10.03
N ALA A 93 -3.94 -1.95 -9.25
CA ALA A 93 -2.93 -1.03 -8.76
C ALA A 93 -2.05 -0.60 -9.93
N PHE A 94 -1.40 0.55 -9.84
CA PHE A 94 -0.53 1.01 -10.92
C PHE A 94 0.60 0.00 -11.21
N SER A 95 1.21 -0.54 -10.15
CA SER A 95 2.22 -1.59 -10.26
C SER A 95 1.74 -2.83 -11.00
N ASP A 96 0.47 -3.20 -10.81
CA ASP A 96 -0.11 -4.38 -11.48
C ASP A 96 -0.43 -4.08 -12.95
N ALA A 97 -0.90 -2.85 -13.23
CA ALA A 97 -1.28 -2.42 -14.58
C ALA A 97 -0.08 -2.28 -15.53
N VAL A 98 1.11 -1.93 -15.00
CA VAL A 98 2.36 -1.85 -15.79
C VAL A 98 3.20 -3.13 -15.72
N GLY A 99 2.68 -4.17 -15.09
CA GLY A 99 3.39 -5.42 -14.80
C GLY A 99 4.31 -5.31 -13.57
N HIS A 100 4.63 -6.44 -12.98
CA HIS A 100 5.48 -6.52 -11.79
C HIS A 100 6.98 -6.45 -12.10
N SER A 101 7.36 -6.16 -13.33
CA SER A 101 8.72 -6.28 -13.84
C SER A 101 9.77 -5.53 -13.02
N MET A 102 9.47 -4.32 -12.55
CA MET A 102 10.42 -3.56 -11.72
C MET A 102 10.61 -4.20 -10.34
N VAL A 103 9.55 -4.71 -9.74
CA VAL A 103 9.60 -5.36 -8.43
C VAL A 103 10.37 -6.67 -8.52
N ASP A 104 10.07 -7.48 -9.53
CA ASP A 104 10.76 -8.74 -9.76
C ASP A 104 12.24 -8.50 -10.06
N TYR A 105 12.54 -7.52 -10.91
CA TYR A 105 13.91 -7.10 -11.19
C TYR A 105 14.69 -6.68 -9.93
N LEU A 106 14.08 -5.89 -9.05
CA LEU A 106 14.75 -5.45 -7.81
C LEU A 106 14.98 -6.60 -6.85
N LYS A 107 14.06 -7.57 -6.78
CA LYS A 107 14.24 -8.79 -6.01
C LYS A 107 15.40 -9.63 -6.57
N GLU A 108 15.37 -9.90 -7.87
CA GLU A 108 16.43 -10.64 -8.55
C GLU A 108 17.78 -9.94 -8.39
N TYR A 109 17.82 -8.63 -8.55
CA TYR A 109 19.03 -7.84 -8.33
C TYR A 109 19.54 -8.00 -6.89
N ALA A 110 18.68 -7.88 -5.87
CA ALA A 110 19.07 -8.04 -4.47
C ALA A 110 19.63 -9.46 -4.19
N GLU A 111 19.10 -10.50 -4.86
CA GLU A 111 19.67 -11.86 -4.78
C GLU A 111 21.08 -11.94 -5.34
N THR A 112 21.43 -11.12 -6.34
CA THR A 112 22.80 -11.05 -6.87
C THR A 112 23.77 -10.26 -6.01
N VAL A 113 23.24 -9.30 -5.19
CA VAL A 113 24.05 -8.40 -4.35
C VAL A 113 24.46 -9.06 -3.04
N TYR A 114 23.60 -9.91 -2.47
CA TYR A 114 23.83 -10.53 -1.17
C TYR A 114 23.78 -12.06 -1.26
N THR A 115 24.79 -12.72 -0.71
CA THR A 115 24.66 -14.13 -0.32
C THR A 115 23.71 -14.25 0.86
N GLN A 116 23.25 -15.45 1.22
CA GLN A 116 22.41 -15.64 2.39
C GLN A 116 23.16 -15.30 3.70
N GLU A 117 24.44 -15.63 3.76
CA GLU A 117 25.30 -15.35 4.90
C GLU A 117 25.49 -13.85 5.11
N GLU A 118 25.82 -13.11 4.05
CA GLU A 118 25.94 -11.64 4.08
C GLU A 118 24.62 -10.96 4.47
N PHE A 119 23.49 -11.48 4.00
CA PHE A 119 22.18 -10.97 4.37
C PHE A 119 21.93 -11.10 5.88
N GLU A 120 22.17 -12.28 6.46
CA GLU A 120 21.95 -12.49 7.90
C GLU A 120 22.92 -11.66 8.76
N GLU A 121 24.20 -11.57 8.37
CA GLU A 121 25.18 -10.74 9.07
C GLU A 121 24.79 -9.24 9.02
N LYS A 122 24.44 -8.74 7.85
CA LYS A 122 24.16 -7.31 7.65
C LYS A 122 22.85 -6.89 8.28
N ARG A 123 21.78 -7.69 8.13
CA ARG A 123 20.47 -7.37 8.74
C ARG A 123 20.52 -7.37 10.26
N ALA A 124 21.36 -8.18 10.87
CA ALA A 124 21.53 -8.25 12.32
C ALA A 124 22.02 -6.92 12.93
N LYS A 125 22.66 -6.06 12.14
CA LYS A 125 23.11 -4.71 12.59
C LYS A 125 21.94 -3.76 12.84
N TYR A 126 20.75 -4.05 12.28
CA TYR A 126 19.58 -3.19 12.37
C TYR A 126 18.59 -3.75 13.37
N THR A 127 18.43 -3.07 14.51
CA THR A 127 17.50 -3.48 15.58
C THR A 127 16.11 -2.89 15.43
N HIS A 128 15.98 -1.77 14.71
CA HIS A 128 14.70 -1.11 14.42
C HIS A 128 14.34 -1.28 12.93
N ALA A 129 13.10 -1.65 12.65
CA ALA A 129 12.61 -1.95 11.30
C ALA A 129 13.59 -2.89 10.56
N GLN A 130 13.94 -4.00 11.20
CA GLN A 130 14.92 -4.94 10.68
C GLN A 130 14.50 -5.49 9.32
N PRO A 131 15.40 -5.50 8.31
CA PRO A 131 15.08 -6.04 6.99
C PRO A 131 14.63 -7.50 7.04
N PHE A 132 13.54 -7.81 6.32
CA PHE A 132 12.98 -9.16 6.20
C PHE A 132 13.55 -9.95 5.03
N THR A 133 13.90 -9.24 3.95
CA THR A 133 14.34 -9.81 2.68
C THR A 133 15.61 -9.11 2.22
N LYS A 134 16.36 -9.72 1.30
CA LYS A 134 17.53 -9.07 0.67
C LYS A 134 17.16 -7.76 -0.02
N GLU A 135 15.98 -7.70 -0.65
CA GLU A 135 15.43 -6.46 -1.23
C GLU A 135 15.25 -5.38 -0.15
N SER A 136 14.65 -5.72 1.00
CA SER A 136 14.48 -4.75 2.09
C SER A 136 15.81 -4.33 2.73
N LEU A 137 16.82 -5.21 2.74
CA LEU A 137 18.17 -4.86 3.14
C LEU A 137 18.82 -3.88 2.17
N LEU A 138 18.65 -4.08 0.87
CA LEU A 138 19.15 -3.17 -0.16
C LEU A 138 18.59 -1.75 0.06
N TYR A 139 17.28 -1.63 0.30
CA TYR A 139 16.67 -0.33 0.60
C TYR A 139 17.19 0.27 1.89
N ARG A 140 17.41 -0.55 2.93
CA ARG A 140 17.95 -0.09 4.20
C ARG A 140 19.38 0.43 4.06
N GLU A 141 20.24 -0.24 3.32
CA GLU A 141 21.63 0.22 3.09
C GLU A 141 21.65 1.53 2.28
N ILE A 142 20.75 1.66 1.29
CA ILE A 142 20.59 2.92 0.55
C ILE A 142 20.10 4.04 1.48
N PHE A 143 19.14 3.76 2.37
CA PHE A 143 18.68 4.73 3.35
C PHE A 143 19.82 5.20 4.26
N GLU A 144 20.59 4.29 4.84
CA GLU A 144 21.71 4.63 5.72
C GLU A 144 22.84 5.39 5.00
N LYS A 145 23.00 5.18 3.70
CA LYS A 145 23.96 5.95 2.89
C LYS A 145 23.60 7.44 2.81
N TYR A 146 22.30 7.76 2.71
CA TYR A 146 21.83 9.13 2.56
C TYR A 146 21.38 9.77 3.88
N TYR A 147 20.97 8.97 4.84
CA TYR A 147 20.47 9.39 6.15
C TYR A 147 21.14 8.59 7.28
N PRO A 148 22.47 8.69 7.43
CA PRO A 148 23.21 7.87 8.38
C PRO A 148 22.74 8.12 9.82
N GLY A 149 22.42 7.04 10.53
CA GLY A 149 21.94 7.08 11.91
C GLY A 149 20.55 7.67 12.11
N GLN A 150 19.75 7.83 11.05
CA GLN A 150 18.39 8.40 11.11
C GLN A 150 17.29 7.34 10.99
N SER A 151 17.60 6.09 11.20
CA SER A 151 16.64 5.00 11.03
C SER A 151 15.40 5.07 11.94
N GLN A 152 15.49 5.78 13.06
CA GLN A 152 14.33 6.06 13.91
C GLN A 152 13.24 6.89 13.21
N MET A 153 13.56 7.55 12.09
CA MET A 153 12.56 8.22 11.24
C MET A 153 11.67 7.23 10.48
N ILE A 154 12.11 5.99 10.31
CA ILE A 154 11.30 4.91 9.76
C ILE A 154 10.35 4.46 10.85
N VAL A 155 9.04 4.67 10.66
CA VAL A 155 8.05 4.31 11.67
C VAL A 155 8.01 2.79 11.86
N ASP A 156 7.74 2.08 10.79
CA ASP A 156 7.75 0.62 10.69
C ASP A 156 7.42 0.21 9.24
N PHE A 157 7.34 -1.09 8.96
CA PHE A 157 6.78 -1.59 7.71
C PHE A 157 5.25 -1.45 7.70
N TRP A 158 4.70 -1.09 6.54
CA TRP A 158 3.26 -1.23 6.35
C TRP A 158 2.88 -2.71 6.38
N MET A 159 1.90 -3.06 7.21
CA MET A 159 1.38 -4.42 7.31
C MET A 159 -0.14 -4.40 7.24
N PRO A 160 -0.78 -5.43 6.67
CA PRO A 160 -2.22 -5.62 6.83
C PRO A 160 -2.57 -5.84 8.30
N ASN A 161 -3.86 -5.75 8.63
CA ASN A 161 -4.31 -5.99 10.00
C ASN A 161 -4.17 -7.48 10.35
N LYS A 162 -3.15 -7.81 11.11
CA LYS A 162 -2.82 -9.21 11.46
C LYS A 162 -3.89 -9.94 12.28
N SER A 163 -4.83 -9.20 12.88
CA SER A 163 -5.95 -9.80 13.62
C SER A 163 -7.06 -10.32 12.70
N TRP A 164 -7.03 -9.99 11.41
CA TRP A 164 -8.02 -10.43 10.44
C TRP A 164 -7.60 -11.76 9.81
N GLU A 165 -8.57 -12.64 9.63
CA GLU A 165 -8.35 -13.92 8.95
C GLU A 165 -7.73 -13.70 7.56
N GLY A 166 -6.72 -14.47 7.21
CA GLY A 166 -6.00 -14.32 5.93
C GLY A 166 -5.01 -13.15 5.86
N CYS A 167 -4.93 -12.29 6.88
CA CYS A 167 -4.04 -11.12 6.91
C CYS A 167 -2.82 -11.26 7.83
N ASN A 168 -2.64 -12.39 8.51
CA ASN A 168 -1.49 -12.62 9.38
C ASN A 168 -0.26 -13.03 8.57
N VAL A 169 0.33 -12.06 7.90
CA VAL A 169 1.52 -12.24 7.05
C VAL A 169 2.72 -11.50 7.63
N ASN A 170 3.92 -11.94 7.29
CA ASN A 170 5.18 -11.34 7.73
C ASN A 170 5.92 -10.59 6.62
N ASP A 171 5.53 -10.76 5.37
CA ASP A 171 6.08 -10.01 4.25
C ASP A 171 5.36 -8.66 4.12
N PRO A 172 6.06 -7.52 4.29
CA PRO A 172 5.45 -6.19 4.21
C PRO A 172 5.01 -5.82 2.78
N SER A 173 5.41 -6.55 1.76
CA SER A 173 4.96 -6.31 0.39
C SER A 173 3.46 -6.62 0.19
N ALA A 174 2.82 -7.31 1.12
CA ALA A 174 1.45 -7.82 1.04
C ALA A 174 1.17 -8.73 -0.18
N ARG A 175 2.18 -9.07 -0.98
CA ARG A 175 2.08 -9.95 -2.17
C ARG A 175 1.73 -11.40 -1.81
N VAL A 176 1.89 -11.76 -0.56
CA VAL A 176 1.52 -13.06 0.01
C VAL A 176 0.03 -13.17 0.35
N LEU A 177 -0.73 -12.08 0.24
CA LEU A 177 -2.18 -12.12 0.46
C LEU A 177 -2.88 -12.86 -0.69
N ALA A 178 -3.86 -13.70 -0.36
CA ALA A 178 -4.53 -14.58 -1.32
C ALA A 178 -5.20 -13.82 -2.49
N ASN A 179 -5.65 -12.59 -2.24
CA ASN A 179 -6.31 -11.75 -3.26
C ASN A 179 -5.36 -10.86 -4.06
N TYR A 180 -4.06 -10.92 -3.82
CA TYR A 180 -3.10 -10.04 -4.51
C TYR A 180 -3.01 -10.34 -6.01
N GLY A 181 -3.04 -11.62 -6.41
CA GLY A 181 -2.92 -12.05 -7.79
C GLY A 181 -4.14 -11.74 -8.68
N ASP A 182 -5.26 -11.30 -8.10
CA ASP A 182 -6.50 -10.97 -8.81
C ASP A 182 -6.61 -9.48 -9.17
N SER A 183 -5.66 -8.67 -8.72
CA SER A 183 -5.59 -7.24 -9.03
C SER A 183 -5.18 -7.05 -10.50
N GLY A 184 -6.10 -6.53 -11.31
CA GLY A 184 -5.83 -6.21 -12.72
C GLY A 184 -6.19 -7.29 -13.73
N LYS A 185 -6.82 -8.38 -13.29
CA LYS A 185 -7.43 -9.39 -14.19
C LYS A 185 -8.86 -9.01 -14.57
#